data_a356625f08cab18cd2cf7e6a3414fea1
#
_entry.id   a356625f08cab18cd2cf7e6a3414fea1
#
_cell.length_a   1.000
_cell.length_b   1.000
_cell.length_c   1.000
_cell.angle_alpha   90.00
_cell.angle_beta   90.00
_cell.angle_gamma   90.00
#
_symmetry.space_group_name_H-M   'P 1'
#
loop_
_entity.id
_entity.type
_entity.pdbx_description
1 polymer ?
#
loop_
_entity_poly.entity_id
_entity_poly.type
_entity_poly.pdbx_seq_one_letter_code
_entity_poly.pdbx_strand_id
1 'polypeptide(L)'
;KISKIIKMERRNKVPNIDLNQPPLMDINAIMDMLPHRPPFLLLDKVYELSQNHVIGCKNVTMNESFFVGHFPGAPVMPGVLIIEAMAQTGGILVLNTVPDPENYLTFFMKMDNVKFKQKVVPGDTLIFNCTLITPIRRGICHMQGYAYANGKLCAEAELMAQITKVK
;
A
#
# COMPACT_ATOMS: atom_id res chain seq x y z
N LYS A 1 5.03 -14.34 -22.48
CA LYS A 1 5.88 -13.19 -22.89
C LYS A 1 5.16 -11.86 -22.69
N ILE A 2 3.89 -11.73 -23.12
CA ILE A 2 3.08 -10.48 -23.00
C ILE A 2 2.89 -10.06 -21.54
N SER A 3 2.59 -10.98 -20.63
CA SER A 3 2.41 -10.68 -19.20
C SER A 3 3.71 -10.15 -18.55
N LYS A 4 4.87 -10.64 -19.01
CA LYS A 4 6.17 -10.17 -18.52
C LYS A 4 6.51 -8.76 -19.02
N ILE A 5 6.11 -8.43 -20.25
CA ILE A 5 6.29 -7.11 -20.86
C ILE A 5 5.37 -6.09 -20.15
N ILE A 6 4.10 -6.41 -19.96
CA ILE A 6 3.15 -5.56 -19.22
C ILE A 6 3.62 -5.33 -17.78
N LYS A 7 4.19 -6.36 -17.13
CA LYS A 7 4.76 -6.26 -15.78
C LYS A 7 5.99 -5.34 -15.76
N MET A 8 6.83 -5.37 -16.80
CA MET A 8 8.01 -4.50 -16.94
C MET A 8 7.63 -3.04 -17.22
N GLU A 9 6.66 -2.80 -18.09
CA GLU A 9 6.20 -1.44 -18.42
C GLU A 9 5.56 -0.75 -17.21
N ARG A 10 4.78 -1.47 -16.39
CA ARG A 10 4.22 -0.95 -15.14
C ARG A 10 5.28 -0.68 -14.07
N ARG A 11 6.38 -1.44 -14.07
CA ARG A 11 7.48 -1.36 -13.12
C ARG A 11 8.28 -0.05 -13.20
N ASN A 12 8.35 0.55 -14.38
CA ASN A 12 9.14 1.75 -14.63
C ASN A 12 8.32 3.03 -14.64
N LYS A 13 7.01 2.94 -14.43
CA LYS A 13 6.13 4.10 -14.50
C LYS A 13 5.70 4.51 -13.10
N VAL A 14 6.41 5.50 -12.54
CA VAL A 14 5.93 6.20 -11.34
C VAL A 14 4.54 6.75 -11.65
N PRO A 15 3.54 6.52 -10.77
CA PRO A 15 2.22 7.12 -10.99
C PRO A 15 2.32 8.63 -11.14
N ASN A 16 1.70 9.16 -12.17
CA ASN A 16 1.63 10.60 -12.39
C ASN A 16 0.47 11.19 -11.57
N ILE A 17 0.75 11.50 -10.30
CA ILE A 17 -0.23 12.06 -9.37
C ILE A 17 0.21 13.44 -8.98
N ASP A 18 -0.72 14.40 -9.04
CA ASP A 18 -0.52 15.72 -8.44
C ASP A 18 -0.91 15.66 -6.96
N LEU A 19 0.09 15.63 -6.09
CA LEU A 19 -0.10 15.58 -4.63
C LEU A 19 -0.72 16.86 -4.05
N ASN A 20 -0.82 17.94 -4.83
CA ASN A 20 -1.45 19.18 -4.42
C ASN A 20 -2.97 19.16 -4.64
N GLN A 21 -3.48 18.22 -5.42
CA GLN A 21 -4.91 18.04 -5.60
C GLN A 21 -5.52 17.35 -4.38
N PRO A 22 -6.81 17.62 -4.06
CA PRO A 22 -7.52 16.88 -3.04
C PRO A 22 -7.49 15.38 -3.31
N PRO A 23 -7.25 14.54 -2.30
CA PRO A 23 -7.30 13.10 -2.47
C PRO A 23 -8.74 12.61 -2.69
N LEU A 24 -8.88 11.44 -3.31
CA LEU A 24 -10.16 10.72 -3.37
C LEU A 24 -10.65 10.32 -1.97
N MET A 25 -9.72 9.90 -1.10
CA MET A 25 -9.99 9.59 0.30
C MET A 25 -8.94 10.25 1.20
N ASP A 26 -9.40 10.99 2.18
CA ASP A 26 -8.58 11.49 3.28
C ASP A 26 -8.44 10.43 4.39
N ILE A 27 -7.76 10.79 5.48
CA ILE A 27 -7.50 9.87 6.60
C ILE A 27 -8.80 9.39 7.28
N ASN A 28 -9.84 10.22 7.35
CA ASN A 28 -11.10 9.84 7.98
C ASN A 28 -11.82 8.77 7.13
N ALA A 29 -11.93 8.99 5.82
CA ALA A 29 -12.49 8.02 4.90
C ALA A 29 -11.71 6.69 4.88
N ILE A 30 -10.37 6.76 5.01
CA ILE A 30 -9.53 5.56 5.14
C ILE A 30 -9.81 4.82 6.44
N MET A 31 -9.96 5.53 7.56
CA MET A 31 -10.27 4.95 8.86
C MET A 31 -11.68 4.32 8.92
N ASP A 32 -12.62 4.79 8.11
CA ASP A 32 -13.95 4.18 7.98
C ASP A 32 -13.88 2.83 7.25
N MET A 33 -12.86 2.61 6.43
CA MET A 33 -12.68 1.36 5.68
C MET A 33 -11.70 0.41 6.33
N LEU A 34 -10.51 0.89 6.76
CA LEU A 34 -9.48 0.07 7.36
C LEU A 34 -9.66 -0.06 8.87
N PRO A 35 -9.49 -1.26 9.43
CA PRO A 35 -9.55 -1.46 10.89
C PRO A 35 -8.31 -0.93 11.63
N HIS A 36 -7.22 -0.67 10.91
CA HIS A 36 -5.95 -0.20 11.47
C HIS A 36 -6.09 1.17 12.12
N ARG A 37 -5.31 1.42 13.17
CA ARG A 37 -5.23 2.72 13.87
C ARG A 37 -3.77 3.05 14.17
N PRO A 38 -3.42 4.33 14.37
CA PRO A 38 -2.07 4.70 14.79
C PRO A 38 -1.64 3.93 16.04
N PRO A 39 -0.37 3.48 16.14
CA PRO A 39 0.73 3.79 15.22
C PRO A 39 0.84 2.84 14.02
N PHE A 40 -0.11 1.92 13.81
CA PHE A 40 -0.05 0.90 12.75
C PHE A 40 -0.90 1.22 11.51
N LEU A 41 -1.56 2.36 11.47
CA LEU A 41 -2.19 2.89 10.26
C LEU A 41 -1.12 3.59 9.42
N LEU A 42 -0.74 2.95 8.30
CA LEU A 42 0.39 3.36 7.47
C LEU A 42 -0.05 3.88 6.08
N LEU A 43 -1.25 4.43 5.99
CA LEU A 43 -1.80 5.03 4.78
C LEU A 43 -2.45 6.35 5.15
N ASP A 44 -2.10 7.44 4.46
CA ASP A 44 -2.58 8.80 4.77
C ASP A 44 -3.63 9.30 3.78
N LYS A 45 -3.50 8.92 2.50
CA LYS A 45 -4.38 9.38 1.41
C LYS A 45 -4.53 8.30 0.34
N VAL A 46 -5.67 8.32 -0.36
CA VAL A 46 -5.90 7.57 -1.59
C VAL A 46 -6.22 8.55 -2.70
N TYR A 47 -5.53 8.45 -3.84
CA TYR A 47 -5.70 9.34 -5.00
C TYR A 47 -6.50 8.70 -6.13
N GLU A 48 -6.35 7.39 -6.32
CA GLU A 48 -7.06 6.64 -7.35
C GLU A 48 -7.60 5.33 -6.78
N LEU A 49 -8.81 4.97 -7.16
CA LEU A 49 -9.46 3.71 -6.83
C LEU A 49 -10.37 3.29 -7.98
N SER A 50 -10.14 2.09 -8.49
CA SER A 50 -10.96 1.46 -9.53
C SER A 50 -11.28 0.01 -9.15
N GLN A 51 -11.90 -0.76 -10.05
CA GLN A 51 -12.22 -2.16 -9.79
C GLN A 51 -10.98 -3.05 -9.59
N ASN A 52 -9.82 -2.67 -10.14
CA ASN A 52 -8.61 -3.51 -10.13
C ASN A 52 -7.33 -2.76 -9.75
N HIS A 53 -7.43 -1.50 -9.37
CA HIS A 53 -6.27 -0.64 -9.16
C HIS A 53 -6.52 0.38 -8.08
N VAL A 54 -5.51 0.66 -7.25
CA VAL A 54 -5.53 1.70 -6.22
C VAL A 54 -4.17 2.37 -6.13
N ILE A 55 -4.18 3.69 -5.93
CA ILE A 55 -2.99 4.48 -5.63
C ILE A 55 -3.17 5.15 -4.29
N GLY A 56 -2.27 4.84 -3.36
CA GLY A 56 -2.23 5.40 -2.01
C GLY A 56 -0.94 6.17 -1.75
N CYS A 57 -0.95 6.92 -0.67
CA CYS A 57 0.17 7.77 -0.24
C CYS A 57 0.37 7.66 1.27
N LYS A 58 1.66 7.60 1.68
CA LYS A 58 2.09 7.78 3.07
C LYS A 58 3.18 8.83 3.14
N ASN A 59 3.00 9.81 4.02
CA ASN A 59 4.05 10.73 4.41
C ASN A 59 4.89 10.10 5.52
N VAL A 60 6.19 10.03 5.34
CA VAL A 60 7.12 9.47 6.31
C VAL A 60 7.74 10.62 7.08
N THR A 61 7.41 10.74 8.38
CA THR A 61 7.94 11.79 9.22
C THR A 61 8.81 11.23 10.36
N MET A 62 9.65 12.06 10.96
CA MET A 62 10.47 11.65 12.11
C MET A 62 9.63 11.27 13.35
N ASN A 63 8.35 11.63 13.38
CA ASN A 63 7.42 11.26 14.46
C ASN A 63 6.94 9.80 14.42
N GLU A 64 7.32 9.03 13.40
CA GLU A 64 6.98 7.62 13.34
C GLU A 64 7.68 6.84 14.45
N SER A 65 6.91 6.03 15.20
CA SER A 65 7.42 5.33 16.39
C SER A 65 8.57 4.36 16.09
N PHE A 66 8.62 3.79 14.89
CA PHE A 66 9.67 2.84 14.52
C PHE A 66 11.06 3.48 14.37
N PHE A 67 11.17 4.82 14.19
CA PHE A 67 12.47 5.48 14.11
C PHE A 67 13.20 5.57 15.45
N VAL A 68 12.51 5.36 16.57
CA VAL A 68 13.16 5.27 17.89
C VAL A 68 14.21 4.17 17.92
N GLY A 69 13.94 3.05 17.26
CA GLY A 69 14.83 1.88 17.26
C GLY A 69 15.44 1.51 15.91
N HIS A 70 14.96 2.07 14.79
CA HIS A 70 15.38 1.61 13.46
C HIS A 70 15.87 2.79 12.58
N PHE A 71 17.07 3.34 12.79
CA PHE A 71 18.08 3.05 13.84
C PHE A 71 18.49 4.35 14.52
N PRO A 72 18.92 4.34 15.79
CA PRO A 72 19.43 5.52 16.46
C PRO A 72 20.51 6.22 15.63
N GLY A 73 20.33 7.51 15.34
CA GLY A 73 21.27 8.31 14.53
C GLY A 73 21.25 8.05 13.01
N ALA A 74 20.51 7.02 12.53
CA ALA A 74 20.39 6.69 11.12
C ALA A 74 18.97 6.18 10.80
N PRO A 75 17.93 7.04 10.87
CA PRO A 75 16.55 6.63 10.72
C PRO A 75 16.26 6.11 9.30
N VAL A 76 15.75 4.89 9.23
CA VAL A 76 15.33 4.23 7.98
C VAL A 76 14.00 3.53 8.24
N MET A 77 13.00 3.75 7.39
CA MET A 77 11.73 3.02 7.51
C MET A 77 11.96 1.52 7.32
N PRO A 78 11.51 0.68 8.26
CA PRO A 78 11.63 -0.77 8.10
C PRO A 78 10.99 -1.24 6.80
N GLY A 79 11.72 -2.02 6.00
CA GLY A 79 11.22 -2.50 4.70
C GLY A 79 9.94 -3.30 4.84
N VAL A 80 9.79 -4.09 5.89
CA VAL A 80 8.57 -4.86 6.17
C VAL A 80 7.36 -3.95 6.41
N LEU A 81 7.55 -2.75 6.96
CA LEU A 81 6.47 -1.77 7.13
C LEU A 81 6.13 -1.03 5.82
N ILE A 82 7.05 -0.95 4.87
CA ILE A 82 6.73 -0.49 3.52
C ILE A 82 5.78 -1.49 2.84
N ILE A 83 6.03 -2.80 3.03
CA ILE A 83 5.13 -3.85 2.52
C ILE A 83 3.78 -3.82 3.22
N GLU A 84 3.75 -3.59 4.53
CA GLU A 84 2.50 -3.43 5.29
C GLU A 84 1.69 -2.22 4.78
N ALA A 85 2.31 -1.06 4.59
CA ALA A 85 1.66 0.13 4.04
C ALA A 85 1.11 -0.11 2.61
N MET A 86 1.87 -0.85 1.80
CA MET A 86 1.44 -1.31 0.47
C MET A 86 0.22 -2.22 0.57
N ALA A 87 0.19 -3.13 1.54
CA ALA A 87 -0.93 -4.03 1.78
C ALA A 87 -2.18 -3.29 2.28
N GLN A 88 -2.02 -2.30 3.15
CA GLN A 88 -3.14 -1.45 3.59
C GLN A 88 -3.72 -0.67 2.42
N THR A 89 -2.88 -0.17 1.52
CA THR A 89 -3.33 0.46 0.26
C THR A 89 -4.15 -0.54 -0.57
N GLY A 90 -3.66 -1.74 -0.77
CA GLY A 90 -4.39 -2.83 -1.44
C GLY A 90 -5.67 -3.24 -0.70
N GLY A 91 -5.67 -3.16 0.62
CA GLY A 91 -6.82 -3.42 1.48
C GLY A 91 -8.02 -2.51 1.16
N ILE A 92 -7.78 -1.23 0.87
CA ILE A 92 -8.83 -0.29 0.41
C ILE A 92 -9.53 -0.85 -0.84
N LEU A 93 -8.76 -1.33 -1.81
CA LEU A 93 -9.30 -1.90 -3.05
C LEU A 93 -10.21 -3.10 -2.78
N VAL A 94 -9.78 -4.00 -1.89
CA VAL A 94 -10.53 -5.23 -1.58
C VAL A 94 -11.76 -4.92 -0.74
N LEU A 95 -11.63 -4.10 0.29
CA LEU A 95 -12.73 -3.70 1.18
C LEU A 95 -13.80 -2.86 0.47
N ASN A 96 -13.42 -2.15 -0.60
CA ASN A 96 -14.39 -1.44 -1.44
C ASN A 96 -15.34 -2.38 -2.22
N THR A 97 -15.11 -3.68 -2.19
CA THR A 97 -15.98 -4.68 -2.84
C THR A 97 -17.09 -5.21 -1.95
N VAL A 98 -17.11 -4.85 -0.67
CA VAL A 98 -18.14 -5.26 0.32
C VAL A 98 -18.95 -4.08 0.79
N PRO A 99 -20.24 -4.28 1.18
CA PRO A 99 -21.11 -3.17 1.58
C PRO A 99 -20.84 -2.64 3.00
N ASP A 100 -20.16 -3.42 3.84
CA ASP A 100 -19.92 -3.16 5.25
C ASP A 100 -18.45 -3.42 5.65
N PRO A 101 -17.49 -2.67 5.06
CA PRO A 101 -16.05 -2.91 5.22
C PRO A 101 -15.58 -2.90 6.68
N GLU A 102 -16.23 -2.13 7.54
CA GLU A 102 -15.93 -2.04 8.98
C GLU A 102 -16.12 -3.36 9.73
N ASN A 103 -16.83 -4.31 9.14
CA ASN A 103 -17.07 -5.65 9.70
C ASN A 103 -16.04 -6.70 9.25
N TYR A 104 -15.01 -6.29 8.49
CA TYR A 104 -14.01 -7.20 7.94
C TYR A 104 -12.61 -6.93 8.48
N LEU A 105 -11.84 -7.99 8.64
CA LEU A 105 -10.39 -7.94 8.81
C LEU A 105 -9.68 -8.54 7.59
N THR A 106 -8.47 -8.07 7.34
CA THR A 106 -7.63 -8.55 6.24
C THR A 106 -6.43 -9.29 6.81
N PHE A 107 -6.22 -10.50 6.34
CA PHE A 107 -5.10 -11.34 6.77
C PHE A 107 -4.22 -11.70 5.58
N PHE A 108 -2.90 -11.55 5.75
CA PHE A 108 -1.96 -12.06 4.77
C PHE A 108 -2.04 -13.57 4.65
N MET A 109 -2.03 -14.05 3.42
CA MET A 109 -1.89 -15.47 3.09
C MET A 109 -0.49 -15.79 2.58
N LYS A 110 0.07 -14.87 1.77
CA LYS A 110 1.34 -15.09 1.10
C LYS A 110 1.95 -13.77 0.61
N MET A 111 3.28 -13.71 0.60
CA MET A 111 4.07 -12.65 -0.02
C MET A 111 5.12 -13.29 -0.93
N ASP A 112 5.19 -12.87 -2.19
CA ASP A 112 6.16 -13.35 -3.16
C ASP A 112 6.92 -12.20 -3.80
N ASN A 113 8.08 -12.51 -4.35
CA ASN A 113 8.88 -11.58 -5.15
C ASN A 113 9.13 -10.23 -4.46
N VAL A 114 9.25 -10.25 -3.12
CA VAL A 114 9.53 -9.06 -2.32
C VAL A 114 10.95 -8.59 -2.60
N LYS A 115 11.10 -7.32 -2.99
CA LYS A 115 12.40 -6.70 -3.22
C LYS A 115 12.42 -5.28 -2.69
N PHE A 116 13.50 -4.95 -2.00
CA PHE A 116 13.81 -3.61 -1.52
C PHE A 116 14.91 -3.01 -2.39
N LYS A 117 14.68 -1.83 -2.97
CA LYS A 117 15.57 -1.19 -3.94
C LYS A 117 16.27 0.03 -3.38
N GLN A 118 15.58 0.78 -2.52
CA GLN A 118 16.09 2.01 -1.94
C GLN A 118 15.60 2.15 -0.51
N LYS A 119 16.39 2.84 0.30
CA LYS A 119 16.00 3.27 1.64
C LYS A 119 14.92 4.33 1.56
N VAL A 120 14.02 4.31 2.53
CA VAL A 120 13.01 5.34 2.79
C VAL A 120 13.35 5.97 4.13
N VAL A 121 13.42 7.28 4.16
CA VAL A 121 13.89 8.06 5.32
C VAL A 121 12.88 9.13 5.71
N PRO A 122 12.96 9.72 6.91
CA PRO A 122 12.11 10.85 7.28
C PRO A 122 12.18 11.98 6.26
N GLY A 123 11.03 12.52 5.89
CA GLY A 123 10.86 13.53 4.83
C GLY A 123 10.44 12.98 3.48
N ASP A 124 10.52 11.66 3.28
CA ASP A 124 10.03 11.03 2.06
C ASP A 124 8.49 10.94 2.05
N THR A 125 7.92 10.97 0.86
CA THR A 125 6.53 10.61 0.60
C THR A 125 6.50 9.34 -0.26
N LEU A 126 5.91 8.27 0.29
CA LEU A 126 5.70 7.01 -0.43
C LEU A 126 4.42 7.07 -1.25
N ILE A 127 4.52 6.68 -2.50
CA ILE A 127 3.38 6.44 -3.39
C ILE A 127 3.29 4.94 -3.65
N PHE A 128 2.15 4.36 -3.32
CA PHE A 128 1.86 2.94 -3.57
C PHE A 128 0.98 2.81 -4.79
N ASN A 129 1.36 1.89 -5.66
CA ASN A 129 0.59 1.50 -6.84
C ASN A 129 0.29 0.01 -6.74
N CYS A 130 -0.95 -0.35 -6.45
CA CYS A 130 -1.39 -1.73 -6.30
C CYS A 130 -2.40 -2.09 -7.38
N THR A 131 -2.19 -3.22 -8.04
CA THR A 131 -3.06 -3.72 -9.12
C THR A 131 -3.36 -5.18 -8.91
N LEU A 132 -4.62 -5.58 -9.03
CA LEU A 132 -5.01 -6.99 -9.00
C LEU A 132 -4.35 -7.76 -10.15
N ILE A 133 -3.79 -8.91 -9.83
CA ILE A 133 -3.25 -9.88 -10.81
C ILE A 133 -4.38 -10.79 -11.31
N THR A 134 -5.30 -11.13 -10.41
CA THR A 134 -6.49 -11.94 -10.68
C THR A 134 -7.71 -11.29 -10.05
N PRO A 135 -8.92 -11.53 -10.59
CA PRO A 135 -10.15 -11.07 -9.95
C PRO A 135 -10.28 -11.59 -8.51
N ILE A 136 -10.85 -10.76 -7.63
CA ILE A 136 -11.15 -11.16 -6.25
C ILE A 136 -12.16 -12.31 -6.26
N ARG A 137 -11.87 -13.37 -5.49
CA ARG A 137 -12.76 -14.52 -5.35
C ARG A 137 -12.81 -14.96 -3.89
N ARG A 138 -14.03 -15.11 -3.34
CA ARG A 138 -14.27 -15.54 -1.95
C ARG A 138 -13.47 -14.72 -0.92
N GLY A 139 -13.36 -13.41 -1.15
CA GLY A 139 -12.59 -12.51 -0.30
C GLY A 139 -11.07 -12.64 -0.44
N ILE A 140 -10.56 -13.50 -1.34
CA ILE A 140 -9.13 -13.65 -1.61
C ILE A 140 -8.75 -12.69 -2.74
N CYS A 141 -7.73 -11.87 -2.49
CA CYS A 141 -7.12 -11.00 -3.48
C CYS A 141 -5.67 -11.41 -3.74
N HIS A 142 -5.24 -11.24 -4.98
CA HIS A 142 -3.85 -11.40 -5.39
C HIS A 142 -3.45 -10.18 -6.19
N MET A 143 -2.47 -9.42 -5.71
CA MET A 143 -2.09 -8.14 -6.30
C MET A 143 -0.58 -7.98 -6.44
N GLN A 144 -0.19 -7.18 -7.41
CA GLN A 144 1.15 -6.65 -7.55
C GLN A 144 1.18 -5.26 -6.96
N GLY A 145 2.11 -5.01 -6.04
CA GLY A 145 2.36 -3.71 -5.46
C GLY A 145 3.74 -3.15 -5.79
N TYR A 146 3.81 -1.84 -5.92
CA TYR A 146 5.02 -1.06 -6.08
C TYR A 146 4.98 0.15 -5.14
N ALA A 147 6.09 0.46 -4.49
CA ALA A 147 6.27 1.65 -3.66
C ALA A 147 7.35 2.54 -4.26
N TYR A 148 7.05 3.81 -4.39
CA TYR A 148 7.95 4.83 -4.95
C TYR A 148 8.18 5.96 -3.94
N ALA A 149 9.40 6.49 -3.91
CA ALA A 149 9.72 7.76 -3.25
C ALA A 149 10.66 8.57 -4.15
N ASN A 150 10.44 9.87 -4.20
CA ASN A 150 11.25 10.80 -5.02
C ASN A 150 11.39 10.33 -6.49
N GLY A 151 10.31 9.81 -7.07
CA GLY A 151 10.28 9.32 -8.44
C GLY A 151 11.04 8.01 -8.69
N LYS A 152 11.47 7.28 -7.63
CA LYS A 152 12.24 6.04 -7.73
C LYS A 152 11.53 4.88 -7.05
N LEU A 153 11.65 3.69 -7.63
CA LEU A 153 11.13 2.46 -7.04
C LEU A 153 11.91 2.09 -5.78
N CYS A 154 11.21 2.04 -4.63
CA CYS A 154 11.78 1.69 -3.34
C CYS A 154 11.55 0.22 -2.98
N ALA A 155 10.35 -0.29 -3.24
CA ALA A 155 10.00 -1.68 -2.97
C ALA A 155 8.98 -2.21 -3.97
N GLU A 156 8.97 -3.53 -4.16
CA GLU A 156 7.97 -4.25 -4.93
C GLU A 156 7.62 -5.57 -4.24
N ALA A 157 6.37 -6.00 -4.38
CA ALA A 157 5.93 -7.30 -3.86
C ALA A 157 4.69 -7.80 -4.60
N GLU A 158 4.53 -9.12 -4.66
CA GLU A 158 3.24 -9.77 -4.91
C GLU A 158 2.62 -10.13 -3.58
N LEU A 159 1.38 -9.70 -3.35
CA LEU A 159 0.67 -9.88 -2.08
C LEU A 159 -0.59 -10.70 -2.30
N MET A 160 -0.79 -11.70 -1.47
CA MET A 160 -2.05 -12.43 -1.39
C MET A 160 -2.63 -12.28 0.00
N ALA A 161 -3.88 -11.87 0.08
CA ALA A 161 -4.58 -11.67 1.35
C ALA A 161 -6.04 -12.12 1.23
N GLN A 162 -6.67 -12.34 2.37
CA GLN A 162 -8.09 -12.67 2.47
C GLN A 162 -8.77 -11.70 3.43
N ILE A 163 -9.92 -11.17 3.03
CA ILE A 163 -10.83 -10.48 3.95
C ILE A 163 -11.78 -11.50 4.58
N THR A 164 -11.99 -11.37 5.88
CA THR A 164 -12.86 -12.24 6.66
C THR A 164 -13.83 -11.38 7.47
N LYS A 165 -15.14 -11.66 7.34
CA LYS A 165 -16.16 -11.00 8.14
C LYS A 165 -16.05 -11.46 9.60
N VAL A 166 -16.01 -10.50 10.53
CA VAL A 166 -15.82 -10.77 11.98
C VAL A 166 -16.98 -10.26 12.85
N LYS A 167 -17.93 -9.55 12.24
CA LYS A 167 -19.15 -9.06 12.91
C LYS A 167 -20.39 -9.28 12.04
#